data_087428aac99b93203938f0407950d5df
#
_entry.id   087428aac99b93203938f0407950d5df
#
_cell.length_a   1.000
_cell.length_b   1.000
_cell.length_c   1.000
_cell.angle_alpha   90.00
_cell.angle_beta   90.00
_cell.angle_gamma   90.00
#
_symmetry.space_group_name_H-M   'P 1'
#
loop_
_entity.id
_entity.type
_entity.pdbx_description
1 polymer ?
#
loop_
_entity_poly.entity_id
_entity_poly.type
_entity_poly.pdbx_seq_one_letter_code
_entity_poly.pdbx_strand_id
1 'polypeptide(L)'
;MVVELKRSAPASSAEPKVTLDPVKIDPKYHIVALENPRVRVLRTILEPGIKSPLHEHPHYVVVYLTELHTTMELGDGRVVDNPRRPGEVAWRDFMKHSTLNVGKETAVEIQIELK
;
A
#
# COMPACT_ATOMS: atom_id res chain seq x y z
N MET A 1 13.17 -11.71 6.18
CA MET A 1 12.24 -11.98 5.08
C MET A 1 12.88 -11.56 3.75
N VAL A 2 12.71 -12.34 2.73
CA VAL A 2 13.17 -12.01 1.37
C VAL A 2 11.96 -11.91 0.46
N VAL A 3 11.88 -10.82 -0.29
CA VAL A 3 10.85 -10.63 -1.31
C VAL A 3 11.52 -10.69 -2.68
N GLU A 4 11.15 -11.68 -3.48
CA GLU A 4 11.66 -11.82 -4.84
C GLU A 4 10.58 -11.38 -5.82
N LEU A 5 10.95 -10.49 -6.74
CA LEU A 5 10.06 -10.00 -7.77
C LEU A 5 10.46 -10.63 -9.11
N LYS A 6 9.48 -11.22 -9.79
CA LYS A 6 9.71 -11.71 -11.13
C LYS A 6 9.95 -10.54 -12.08
N ARG A 7 10.85 -10.74 -13.03
CA ARG A 7 11.01 -9.78 -14.12
C ARG A 7 9.70 -9.73 -14.89
N SER A 8 9.00 -8.62 -14.79
CA SER A 8 7.76 -8.44 -15.53
C SER A 8 8.04 -8.24 -17.02
N ALA A 9 7.12 -8.69 -17.87
CA ALA A 9 7.06 -8.25 -19.25
C ALA A 9 6.93 -6.71 -19.28
N PRO A 10 7.31 -6.05 -20.39
CA PRO A 10 7.10 -4.61 -20.52
C PRO A 10 5.66 -4.26 -20.16
N ALA A 11 5.49 -3.19 -19.40
CA ALA A 11 4.17 -2.74 -18.98
C ALA A 11 3.23 -2.65 -20.18
N SER A 12 2.10 -3.31 -20.08
CA SER A 12 1.04 -3.17 -21.07
C SER A 12 0.56 -1.72 -21.04
N SER A 13 0.32 -1.14 -22.21
CA SER A 13 -0.27 0.18 -22.35
C SER A 13 -1.66 0.29 -21.70
N ALA A 14 -2.23 -0.83 -21.26
CA ALA A 14 -3.52 -0.90 -20.60
C ALA A 14 -3.45 -0.70 -19.07
N GLU A 15 -2.26 -0.62 -18.47
CA GLU A 15 -2.14 -0.37 -17.04
C GLU A 15 -2.59 1.05 -16.70
N PRO A 16 -3.48 1.23 -15.69
CA PRO A 16 -3.88 2.56 -15.25
C PRO A 16 -2.67 3.34 -14.73
N LYS A 17 -2.64 4.62 -15.03
CA LYS A 17 -1.64 5.52 -14.43
C LYS A 17 -2.12 5.97 -13.06
N VAL A 18 -1.20 6.05 -12.11
CA VAL A 18 -1.46 6.63 -10.81
C VAL A 18 -1.61 8.15 -10.96
N THR A 19 -2.78 8.65 -10.57
CA THR A 19 -3.05 10.10 -10.56
C THR A 19 -3.14 10.66 -9.15
N LEU A 20 -3.44 9.81 -8.15
CA LEU A 20 -3.53 10.18 -6.75
C LEU A 20 -2.35 9.55 -5.99
N ASP A 21 -1.15 10.06 -6.25
CA ASP A 21 0.10 9.53 -5.66
C ASP A 21 0.09 9.69 -4.13
N PRO A 22 0.17 8.58 -3.37
CA PRO A 22 0.14 8.64 -1.91
C PRO A 22 1.27 9.47 -1.30
N VAL A 23 2.44 9.51 -1.92
CA VAL A 23 3.56 10.32 -1.42
C VAL A 23 3.26 11.81 -1.52
N LYS A 24 2.51 12.23 -2.52
CA LYS A 24 2.11 13.63 -2.71
C LYS A 24 0.89 14.01 -1.88
N ILE A 25 -0.08 13.10 -1.79
CA ILE A 25 -1.36 13.35 -1.10
C ILE A 25 -1.22 13.18 0.40
N ASP A 26 -0.42 12.21 0.82
CA ASP A 26 -0.32 11.78 2.22
C ASP A 26 1.13 11.55 2.64
N PRO A 27 2.00 12.58 2.53
CA PRO A 27 3.44 12.43 2.80
C PRO A 27 3.74 12.12 4.26
N LYS A 28 2.81 12.40 5.17
CA LYS A 28 2.99 12.10 6.59
C LYS A 28 3.02 10.60 6.86
N TYR A 29 2.20 9.82 6.15
CA TYR A 29 2.06 8.39 6.39
C TYR A 29 2.70 7.52 5.30
N HIS A 30 3.07 8.09 4.16
CA HIS A 30 3.71 7.39 3.05
C HIS A 30 5.09 7.96 2.79
N ILE A 31 6.12 7.28 3.29
CA ILE A 31 7.50 7.74 3.25
C ILE A 31 8.29 6.88 2.28
N VAL A 32 8.98 7.49 1.32
CA VAL A 32 9.84 6.77 0.39
C VAL A 32 11.06 6.25 1.16
N ALA A 33 11.20 4.93 1.24
CA ALA A 33 12.33 4.28 1.88
C ALA A 33 13.44 3.94 0.87
N LEU A 34 13.07 3.63 -0.36
CA LEU A 34 13.99 3.32 -1.44
C LEU A 34 13.28 3.53 -2.78
N GLU A 35 14.00 4.04 -3.74
CA GLU A 35 13.46 4.19 -5.10
C GLU A 35 14.54 3.95 -6.14
N ASN A 36 14.20 3.21 -7.18
CA ASN A 36 15.07 2.98 -8.34
C ASN A 36 14.19 2.82 -9.59
N PRO A 37 14.76 2.56 -10.79
CA PRO A 37 13.95 2.43 -11.99
C PRO A 37 12.95 1.28 -12.01
N ARG A 38 13.03 0.34 -11.08
CA ARG A 38 12.18 -0.87 -11.06
C ARG A 38 11.10 -0.82 -9.98
N VAL A 39 11.41 -0.22 -8.83
CA VAL A 39 10.50 -0.20 -7.68
C VAL A 39 10.55 1.13 -6.95
N ARG A 40 9.46 1.44 -6.28
CA ARG A 40 9.42 2.46 -5.25
C ARG A 40 8.93 1.78 -3.97
N VAL A 41 9.77 1.78 -2.95
CA VAL A 41 9.45 1.17 -1.66
C VAL A 41 8.99 2.25 -0.70
N LEU A 42 7.77 2.11 -0.20
CA LEU A 42 7.19 3.02 0.78
C LEU A 42 7.13 2.35 2.14
N ARG A 43 7.40 3.11 3.18
CA ARG A 43 7.07 2.75 4.55
C ARG A 43 5.83 3.53 4.93
N THR A 44 4.79 2.84 5.40
CA THR A 44 3.57 3.47 5.84
C THR A 44 3.38 3.28 7.33
N ILE A 45 2.91 4.33 7.99
CA ILE A 45 2.65 4.33 9.43
C ILE A 45 1.28 4.96 9.63
N LEU A 46 0.32 4.19 10.13
CA LEU A 46 -1.04 4.66 10.34
C LEU A 46 -1.47 4.39 11.79
N GLU A 47 -1.64 5.45 12.56
CA GLU A 47 -2.04 5.33 13.95
C GLU A 47 -3.49 4.90 14.12
N PRO A 48 -3.87 4.31 15.27
CA PRO A 48 -5.26 3.94 15.55
C PRO A 48 -6.23 5.11 15.36
N GLY A 49 -7.35 4.83 14.72
CA GLY A 49 -8.41 5.83 14.48
C GLY A 49 -8.15 6.77 13.31
N ILE A 50 -6.97 6.72 12.69
CA ILE A 50 -6.64 7.60 11.58
C ILE A 50 -7.05 6.96 10.27
N LYS A 51 -7.64 7.78 9.39
CA LYS A 51 -8.00 7.41 8.03
C LYS A 51 -7.09 8.14 7.04
N SER A 52 -6.45 7.39 6.17
CA SER A 52 -5.68 8.00 5.09
C SER A 52 -6.61 8.60 4.04
N PRO A 53 -6.21 9.69 3.36
CA PRO A 53 -6.99 10.20 2.24
C PRO A 53 -6.99 9.20 1.08
N LEU A 54 -7.96 9.35 0.19
CA LEU A 54 -8.05 8.53 -1.01
C LEU A 54 -6.78 8.68 -1.85
N HIS A 55 -6.18 7.56 -2.21
CA HIS A 55 -4.95 7.52 -2.99
C HIS A 55 -4.93 6.27 -3.88
N GLU A 56 -3.96 6.22 -4.78
CA GLU A 56 -3.81 5.13 -5.73
C GLU A 56 -2.42 4.52 -5.65
N HIS A 57 -2.35 3.21 -5.84
CA HIS A 57 -1.10 2.48 -5.99
C HIS A 57 -1.08 1.75 -7.34
N PRO A 58 0.10 1.63 -7.98
CA PRO A 58 0.26 0.66 -9.07
C PRO A 58 0.22 -0.76 -8.48
N HIS A 59 0.53 -1.78 -9.25
CA HIS A 59 0.72 -3.13 -8.71
C HIS A 59 1.80 -3.09 -7.62
N TYR A 60 1.55 -3.71 -6.48
CA TYR A 60 2.49 -3.65 -5.37
C TYR A 60 2.38 -4.86 -4.45
N VAL A 61 3.46 -5.10 -3.72
CA VAL A 61 3.53 -6.09 -2.65
C VAL A 61 3.49 -5.35 -1.31
N VAL A 62 2.70 -5.83 -0.39
CA VAL A 62 2.66 -5.30 0.98
C VAL A 62 3.27 -6.30 1.93
N VAL A 63 4.19 -5.85 2.77
CA VAL A 63 4.73 -6.61 3.90
C VAL A 63 4.23 -5.95 5.18
N TYR A 64 3.52 -6.71 5.99
CA TYR A 64 2.96 -6.23 7.25
C TYR A 64 3.97 -6.41 8.36
N LEU A 65 4.36 -5.32 9.04
CA LEU A 65 5.40 -5.35 10.07
C LEU A 65 4.82 -5.43 11.49
N THR A 66 3.59 -5.00 11.69
CA THR A 66 2.90 -5.05 12.98
C THR A 66 1.62 -5.86 12.86
N GLU A 67 1.13 -6.35 13.99
CA GLU A 67 -0.25 -6.81 14.06
C GLU A 67 -1.15 -5.59 13.85
N LEU A 68 -2.03 -5.67 12.87
CA LEU A 68 -2.88 -4.55 12.53
C LEU A 68 -4.27 -5.00 12.14
N HIS A 69 -5.21 -4.09 12.30
CA HIS A 69 -6.55 -4.27 11.80
C HIS A 69 -6.98 -2.98 11.11
N THR A 70 -7.00 -3.01 9.81
CA THR A 70 -7.46 -1.88 9.00
C THR A 70 -8.69 -2.28 8.18
N THR A 71 -9.44 -1.28 7.76
CA THR A 71 -10.45 -1.43 6.72
C THR A 71 -10.04 -0.56 5.53
N MET A 72 -10.32 -1.05 4.33
CA MET A 72 -10.02 -0.30 3.10
C MET A 72 -11.35 0.03 2.41
N GLU A 73 -11.58 1.31 2.19
CA GLU A 73 -12.67 1.78 1.36
C GLU A 73 -12.15 1.91 -0.08
N LEU A 74 -12.71 1.10 -0.97
CA LEU A 74 -12.30 1.04 -2.37
C LEU A 74 -12.94 2.18 -3.16
N GLY A 75 -12.41 2.47 -4.36
CA GLY A 75 -12.92 3.53 -5.20
C GLY A 75 -14.38 3.39 -5.61
N ASP A 76 -14.94 2.18 -5.56
CA ASP A 76 -16.35 1.91 -5.83
C ASP A 76 -17.25 1.97 -4.58
N GLY A 77 -16.69 2.34 -3.43
CA GLY A 77 -17.42 2.48 -2.16
C GLY A 77 -17.49 1.21 -1.32
N ARG A 78 -17.01 0.06 -1.81
CA ARG A 78 -16.95 -1.15 -0.99
C ARG A 78 -15.93 -0.99 0.12
N VAL A 79 -16.22 -1.58 1.28
CA VAL A 79 -15.31 -1.61 2.42
C VAL A 79 -14.83 -3.05 2.63
N VAL A 80 -13.52 -3.23 2.67
CA VAL A 80 -12.87 -4.53 2.82
C VAL A 80 -12.16 -4.57 4.16
N ASP A 81 -12.41 -5.63 4.94
CA ASP A 81 -11.72 -5.86 6.20
C ASP A 81 -10.34 -6.46 5.95
N ASN A 82 -9.33 -5.98 6.67
CA ASN A 82 -7.94 -6.37 6.44
C ASN A 82 -7.17 -6.57 7.75
N PRO A 83 -7.52 -7.62 8.54
CA PRO A 83 -6.72 -8.00 9.70
C PRO A 83 -5.46 -8.72 9.25
N ARG A 84 -4.30 -8.33 9.82
CA ARG A 84 -3.01 -8.92 9.45
C ARG A 84 -2.13 -9.13 10.67
N ARG A 85 -1.20 -10.08 10.55
CA ARG A 85 -0.17 -10.37 11.56
C ARG A 85 1.21 -9.99 11.03
N PRO A 86 2.18 -9.73 11.93
CA PRO A 86 3.54 -9.43 11.51
C PRO A 86 4.11 -10.53 10.60
N GLY A 87 4.73 -10.13 9.51
CA GLY A 87 5.34 -11.03 8.53
C GLY A 87 4.39 -11.51 7.43
N GLU A 88 3.10 -11.24 7.51
CA GLU A 88 2.20 -11.52 6.39
C GLU A 88 2.57 -10.66 5.18
N VAL A 89 2.29 -11.20 3.99
CA VAL A 89 2.56 -10.55 2.71
C VAL A 89 1.32 -10.65 1.84
N ALA A 90 1.01 -9.58 1.12
CA ALA A 90 -0.10 -9.57 0.17
C ALA A 90 0.34 -8.97 -1.16
N TRP A 91 -0.21 -9.51 -2.23
CA TRP A 91 -0.15 -8.90 -3.55
C TRP A 91 -1.38 -8.02 -3.76
N ARG A 92 -1.19 -6.83 -4.29
CA ARG A 92 -2.29 -5.94 -4.68
C ARG A 92 -2.13 -5.54 -6.13
N ASP A 93 -3.18 -5.69 -6.90
CA ASP A 93 -3.26 -5.07 -8.22
C ASP A 93 -3.48 -3.57 -8.05
N PHE A 94 -3.47 -2.81 -9.15
CA PHE A 94 -3.78 -1.39 -9.11
C PHE A 94 -4.99 -1.15 -8.20
N MET A 95 -4.83 -0.26 -7.24
CA MET A 95 -5.85 -0.04 -6.23
C MET A 95 -6.02 1.44 -5.93
N LYS A 96 -7.27 1.87 -5.89
CA LYS A 96 -7.69 3.18 -5.43
C LYS A 96 -8.46 2.97 -4.13
N HIS A 97 -7.93 3.51 -3.04
CA HIS A 97 -8.53 3.29 -1.73
C HIS A 97 -8.17 4.36 -0.71
N SER A 98 -8.91 4.37 0.39
CA SER A 98 -8.48 4.97 1.66
C SER A 98 -8.49 3.89 2.72
N THR A 99 -7.60 4.02 3.70
CA THR A 99 -7.43 3.02 4.76
C THR A 99 -7.72 3.64 6.12
N LEU A 100 -8.52 2.96 6.92
CA LEU A 100 -8.82 3.35 8.30
C LEU A 100 -8.22 2.32 9.25
N ASN A 101 -7.43 2.75 10.21
CA ASN A 101 -6.96 1.86 11.28
C ASN A 101 -8.07 1.73 12.33
N VAL A 102 -8.74 0.59 12.35
CA VAL A 102 -9.79 0.26 13.32
C VAL A 102 -9.27 -0.54 14.51
N GLY A 103 -7.97 -0.86 14.50
CA GLY A 103 -7.31 -1.61 15.56
C GLY A 103 -6.82 -0.73 16.71
N LYS A 104 -6.09 -1.36 17.61
CA LYS A 104 -5.54 -0.70 18.81
C LYS A 104 -4.07 -0.32 18.65
N GLU A 105 -3.40 -0.89 17.67
CA GLU A 105 -1.97 -0.71 17.43
C GLU A 105 -1.71 0.10 16.18
N THR A 106 -0.57 0.78 16.15
CA THR A 106 -0.11 1.47 14.95
C THR A 106 0.16 0.47 13.83
N ALA A 107 -0.44 0.69 12.67
CA ALA A 107 -0.23 -0.16 11.50
C ALA A 107 1.02 0.30 10.76
N VAL A 108 2.02 -0.58 10.68
CA VAL A 108 3.26 -0.31 9.95
C VAL A 108 3.41 -1.35 8.83
N GLU A 109 3.60 -0.85 7.62
CA GLU A 109 3.74 -1.68 6.43
C GLU A 109 4.91 -1.22 5.57
N ILE A 110 5.46 -2.15 4.83
CA ILE A 110 6.33 -1.86 3.70
C ILE A 110 5.54 -2.16 2.44
N GLN A 111 5.48 -1.20 1.54
CA GLN A 111 4.80 -1.32 0.26
C GLN A 111 5.84 -1.24 -0.86
N ILE A 112 5.90 -2.27 -1.68
CA ILE A 112 6.84 -2.33 -2.80
C ILE A 112 6.04 -2.12 -4.08
N GLU A 113 6.05 -0.89 -4.56
CA GLU A 113 5.35 -0.52 -5.80
C GLU A 113 6.21 -0.87 -7.01
N LEU A 114 5.63 -1.56 -7.98
CA LEU A 114 6.32 -1.94 -9.21
C LEU A 114 6.22 -0.81 -10.24
N LYS A 115 7.33 -0.52 -10.89
CA LYS A 115 7.38 0.49 -11.95
C LYS A 115 7.31 -0.13 -13.33
#